data_75c9a20f3bcbebc1ce90c1a9b5e1f129
#
_entry.id   75c9a20f3bcbebc1ce90c1a9b5e1f129
#
_cell.length_a   1.000
_cell.length_b   1.000
_cell.length_c   1.000
_cell.angle_alpha   90.00
_cell.angle_beta   90.00
_cell.angle_gamma   90.00
#
_symmetry.space_group_name_H-M   'P 1'
#
loop_
_entity.id
_entity.type
_entity.pdbx_description
1 polymer ?
#
loop_
_entity_poly.entity_id
_entity_poly.type
_entity_poly.pdbx_seq_one_letter_code
_entity_poly.pdbx_strand_id
1 'polypeptide(L)'
;DVCSSDLALGQRRVRVHEWLEDDPYPRAVVSEMTDGDTLPTAKDVAHEINRVEKVLIRLGAEVPDHLPLVDGDERLAAFRLAGMVPISDLDRQAILLSDDPAGRLERFSQALSDLEAVLEFREG
;
A
#
# COMPACT_ATOMS: atom_id res chain seq x y z
N ASP A 1 -26.52 -8.85 8.13
CA ASP A 1 -26.00 -8.37 8.08
C ASP A 1 -25.27 -7.75 7.66
N VAL A 2 -25.27 -7.91 7.54
CA VAL A 2 -24.86 -7.29 7.45
C VAL A 2 -24.17 -6.48 6.95
N CYS A 3 -24.22 -6.13 6.92
CA CYS A 3 -23.70 -4.93 6.76
C CYS A 3 -22.31 -4.87 6.39
N SER A 4 -21.71 -5.63 6.63
CA SER A 4 -20.37 -5.90 6.28
C SER A 4 -20.06 -5.88 4.82
N SER A 5 -21.00 -5.52 4.03
CA SER A 5 -20.85 -5.52 2.59
C SER A 5 -20.13 -4.29 2.04
N ASP A 6 -19.71 -3.37 2.89
CA ASP A 6 -19.09 -2.13 2.43
C ASP A 6 -17.57 -2.28 2.26
N LEU A 7 -17.17 -3.30 1.50
CA LEU A 7 -15.77 -3.50 1.15
C LEU A 7 -15.48 -2.80 -0.18
N ALA A 8 -14.52 -1.89 -0.15
CA ALA A 8 -14.11 -1.15 -1.34
C ALA A 8 -12.74 -1.64 -1.82
N LEU A 9 -12.63 -1.92 -3.10
CA LEU A 9 -11.36 -2.28 -3.73
C LEU A 9 -10.90 -1.15 -4.65
N GLY A 10 -9.66 -0.70 -4.46
CA GLY A 10 -9.08 0.30 -5.34
C GLY A 10 -8.87 -0.24 -6.73
N GLN A 11 -9.27 0.54 -7.73
CA GLN A 11 -9.14 0.16 -9.14
C GLN A 11 -8.14 1.02 -9.89
N ARG A 12 -8.17 2.31 -9.65
CA ARG A 12 -7.32 3.27 -10.35
C ARG A 12 -6.95 4.42 -9.41
N ARG A 13 -5.81 5.04 -9.69
CA ARG A 13 -5.42 6.24 -8.98
C ARG A 13 -5.87 7.45 -9.79
N VAL A 14 -6.46 8.41 -9.11
CA VAL A 14 -6.86 9.66 -9.75
C VAL A 14 -6.32 10.84 -8.94
N ARG A 15 -6.03 11.93 -9.63
CA ARG A 15 -5.69 13.19 -9.01
C ARG A 15 -6.89 14.11 -9.07
N VAL A 16 -7.30 14.61 -7.92
CA VAL A 16 -8.42 15.57 -7.86
C VAL A 16 -7.87 16.95 -8.14
N HIS A 17 -8.41 17.61 -9.15
CA HIS A 17 -8.02 18.97 -9.53
C HIS A 17 -8.96 19.99 -8.93
N GLU A 18 -10.25 19.68 -8.83
CA GLU A 18 -11.25 20.61 -8.35
C GLU A 18 -12.44 19.83 -7.81
N TRP A 19 -12.95 20.26 -6.66
CA TRP A 19 -14.19 19.74 -6.12
C TRP A 19 -15.34 20.58 -6.66
N LEU A 20 -16.38 19.93 -7.13
CA LEU A 20 -17.58 20.56 -7.65
C LEU A 20 -18.68 20.55 -6.59
N GLU A 21 -19.78 21.29 -6.84
CA GLU A 21 -20.94 21.24 -5.96
C GLU A 21 -21.55 19.83 -5.98
N ASP A 22 -22.07 19.41 -4.83
CA ASP A 22 -22.75 18.13 -4.72
C ASP A 22 -24.02 18.12 -5.58
N ASP A 23 -24.26 17.08 -6.36
CA ASP A 23 -25.45 16.98 -7.20
C ASP A 23 -25.64 15.53 -7.71
N PRO A 24 -26.40 14.71 -7.05
CA PRO A 24 -26.80 14.71 -5.64
C PRO A 24 -25.72 14.19 -4.69
N TYR A 25 -24.57 13.83 -5.18
CA TYR A 25 -23.44 13.29 -4.43
C TYR A 25 -22.18 14.13 -4.70
N PRO A 26 -21.14 13.95 -3.90
CA PRO A 26 -19.89 14.68 -4.12
C PRO A 26 -19.33 14.39 -5.52
N ARG A 27 -18.88 15.45 -6.19
CA ARG A 27 -18.31 15.37 -7.54
C ARG A 27 -16.99 16.12 -7.61
N ALA A 28 -16.12 15.71 -8.51
CA ALA A 28 -14.82 16.36 -8.68
C ALA A 28 -14.35 16.24 -10.13
N VAL A 29 -13.51 17.18 -10.52
CA VAL A 29 -12.75 17.08 -11.77
C VAL A 29 -11.46 16.34 -11.45
N VAL A 30 -11.23 15.21 -12.11
CA VAL A 30 -10.10 14.35 -11.84
C VAL A 30 -9.35 14.02 -13.13
N SER A 31 -8.09 13.63 -12.98
CA SER A 31 -7.35 12.99 -14.06
C SER A 31 -6.78 11.67 -13.55
N GLU A 32 -6.67 10.70 -14.44
CA GLU A 32 -6.10 9.41 -14.10
C GLU A 32 -4.58 9.53 -13.95
N MET A 33 -4.05 8.92 -12.91
CA MET A 33 -2.60 8.84 -12.70
C MET A 33 -2.09 7.56 -13.35
N THR A 34 -1.12 7.68 -14.23
CA THR A 34 -0.51 6.53 -14.89
C THR A 34 0.82 6.19 -14.23
N ASP A 35 1.14 4.90 -14.20
CA ASP A 35 2.42 4.45 -13.66
C ASP A 35 3.55 4.70 -14.66
N GLY A 36 4.74 4.98 -14.13
CA GLY A 36 5.97 4.92 -14.90
C GLY A 36 6.33 3.47 -15.23
N ASP A 37 7.41 3.29 -15.95
CA ASP A 37 7.79 1.99 -16.52
C ASP A 37 8.77 1.19 -15.67
N THR A 38 9.30 1.78 -14.58
CA THR A 38 10.31 1.10 -13.76
C THR A 38 9.63 0.15 -12.77
N LEU A 39 9.79 -1.13 -13.01
CA LEU A 39 9.24 -2.18 -12.14
C LEU A 39 10.27 -2.63 -11.10
N PRO A 40 9.82 -3.01 -9.88
CA PRO A 40 10.72 -3.63 -8.94
C PRO A 40 11.08 -5.03 -9.44
N THR A 41 12.23 -5.55 -8.99
CA THR A 41 12.60 -6.92 -9.32
C THR A 41 11.85 -7.91 -8.43
N ALA A 42 11.72 -9.15 -8.90
CA ALA A 42 11.13 -10.22 -8.08
C ALA A 42 11.88 -10.39 -6.77
N LYS A 43 13.20 -10.21 -6.78
CA LYS A 43 14.04 -10.30 -5.58
C LYS A 43 13.68 -9.20 -4.58
N ASP A 44 13.49 -7.97 -5.06
CA ASP A 44 13.12 -6.85 -4.19
C ASP A 44 11.76 -7.09 -3.55
N VAL A 45 10.79 -7.57 -4.33
CA VAL A 45 9.46 -7.89 -3.83
C VAL A 45 9.55 -9.00 -2.77
N ALA A 46 10.29 -10.06 -3.04
CA ALA A 46 10.46 -11.17 -2.09
C ALA A 46 11.10 -10.71 -0.78
N HIS A 47 12.05 -9.78 -0.86
CA HIS A 47 12.68 -9.22 0.32
C HIS A 47 11.66 -8.49 1.20
N GLU A 48 10.79 -7.66 0.61
CA GLU A 48 9.78 -6.94 1.37
C GLU A 48 8.70 -7.87 1.91
N ILE A 49 8.33 -8.91 1.18
CA ILE A 49 7.40 -9.94 1.67
C ILE A 49 7.92 -10.56 2.95
N ASN A 50 9.19 -10.93 2.96
CA ASN A 50 9.83 -11.53 4.13
C ASN A 50 9.82 -10.58 5.33
N ARG A 51 10.09 -9.31 5.11
CA ARG A 51 10.04 -8.29 6.17
C ARG A 51 8.62 -8.12 6.72
N VAL A 52 7.61 -8.10 5.84
CA VAL A 52 6.20 -7.99 6.25
C VAL A 52 5.81 -9.18 7.12
N GLU A 53 6.18 -10.40 6.74
CA GLU A 53 5.89 -11.58 7.54
C GLU A 53 6.47 -11.46 8.95
N LYS A 54 7.71 -11.01 9.07
CA LYS A 54 8.36 -10.81 10.37
C LYS A 54 7.65 -9.76 11.22
N VAL A 55 7.25 -8.68 10.59
CA VAL A 55 6.51 -7.61 11.30
C VAL A 55 5.17 -8.13 11.80
N LEU A 56 4.44 -8.88 10.97
CA LEU A 56 3.16 -9.45 11.37
C LEU A 56 3.31 -10.39 12.57
N ILE A 57 4.35 -11.22 12.58
CA ILE A 57 4.66 -12.10 13.71
C ILE A 57 4.91 -11.29 14.97
N ARG A 58 5.72 -10.24 14.89
CA ARG A 58 6.03 -9.36 16.04
C ARG A 58 4.78 -8.66 16.58
N LEU A 59 3.84 -8.34 15.69
CA LEU A 59 2.58 -7.71 16.09
C LEU A 59 1.58 -8.71 16.67
N GLY A 60 1.88 -9.99 16.62
CA GLY A 60 0.95 -11.03 17.05
C GLY A 60 -0.21 -11.22 16.10
N ALA A 61 -0.05 -10.73 14.86
CA ALA A 61 -1.06 -10.87 13.84
C ALA A 61 -0.92 -12.21 13.13
N GLU A 62 -2.04 -12.66 12.56
CA GLU A 62 -2.06 -13.88 11.76
C GLU A 62 -1.35 -13.64 10.43
N VAL A 63 -0.41 -14.53 10.08
CA VAL A 63 0.29 -14.46 8.81
C VAL A 63 -0.49 -15.32 7.82
N PRO A 64 -1.00 -14.74 6.73
CA PRO A 64 -1.72 -15.53 5.72
C PRO A 64 -0.82 -16.55 5.06
N ASP A 65 -1.36 -17.72 4.74
CA ASP A 65 -0.62 -18.76 4.01
C ASP A 65 -0.12 -18.23 2.66
N HIS A 66 -0.95 -17.41 2.03
CA HIS A 66 -0.60 -16.75 0.78
C HIS A 66 -0.79 -15.25 0.96
N LEU A 67 0.29 -14.50 0.82
CA LEU A 67 0.18 -13.06 0.73
C LEU A 67 -0.58 -12.73 -0.56
N PRO A 68 -1.37 -11.64 -0.56
CA PRO A 68 -2.19 -11.31 -1.72
C PRO A 68 -1.38 -10.75 -2.90
N LEU A 69 -0.25 -11.38 -3.16
CA LEU A 69 0.62 -11.05 -4.27
C LEU A 69 0.48 -12.15 -5.30
N VAL A 70 -0.09 -11.78 -6.43
CA VAL A 70 -0.19 -12.69 -7.55
C VAL A 70 1.14 -12.68 -8.28
N ASP A 71 1.63 -13.86 -8.63
CA ASP A 71 2.87 -13.99 -9.39
C ASP A 71 2.83 -13.12 -10.64
N GLY A 72 3.90 -12.35 -10.85
CA GLY A 72 4.03 -11.50 -12.00
C GLY A 72 3.41 -10.12 -11.87
N ASP A 73 2.82 -9.80 -10.71
CA ASP A 73 2.17 -8.50 -10.52
C ASP A 73 2.99 -7.58 -9.60
N GLU A 74 4.26 -7.41 -9.94
CA GLU A 74 5.20 -6.58 -9.19
C GLU A 74 4.73 -5.11 -9.13
N ARG A 75 3.92 -4.70 -10.10
CA ARG A 75 3.41 -3.34 -10.20
C ARG A 75 2.56 -2.97 -8.99
N LEU A 76 1.82 -3.92 -8.43
CA LEU A 76 0.89 -3.69 -7.32
C LEU A 76 1.47 -4.07 -5.95
N ALA A 77 2.71 -4.55 -5.92
CA ALA A 77 3.29 -5.10 -4.69
C ALA A 77 3.24 -4.13 -3.52
N ALA A 78 3.65 -2.88 -3.72
CA ALA A 78 3.68 -1.90 -2.63
C ALA A 78 2.29 -1.62 -2.07
N PHE A 79 1.29 -1.52 -2.93
CA PHE A 79 -0.09 -1.29 -2.47
C PHE A 79 -0.61 -2.44 -1.64
N ARG A 80 -0.36 -3.67 -2.08
CA ARG A 80 -0.84 -4.86 -1.40
C ARG A 80 -0.14 -5.06 -0.06
N LEU A 81 1.17 -4.89 -0.04
CA LEU A 81 1.94 -5.02 1.20
C LEU A 81 1.59 -3.92 2.19
N ALA A 82 1.39 -2.69 1.72
CA ALA A 82 1.00 -1.58 2.58
C ALA A 82 -0.35 -1.81 3.26
N GLY A 83 -1.24 -2.57 2.64
CA GLY A 83 -2.53 -2.92 3.23
C GLY A 83 -2.44 -3.92 4.37
N MET A 84 -1.29 -4.56 4.57
CA MET A 84 -1.11 -5.62 5.56
C MET A 84 -0.50 -5.15 6.88
N VAL A 85 0.13 -3.99 6.90
CA VAL A 85 0.89 -3.49 8.05
C VAL A 85 0.41 -2.10 8.45
N PRO A 86 0.51 -1.75 9.75
CA PRO A 86 0.01 -0.45 10.24
C PRO A 86 1.05 0.67 10.06
N ILE A 87 1.39 0.98 8.83
CA ILE A 87 2.21 2.16 8.53
C ILE A 87 1.34 3.40 8.66
N SER A 88 1.97 4.58 8.76
CA SER A 88 1.23 5.83 8.96
C SER A 88 0.40 6.22 7.73
N ASP A 89 -0.62 7.04 7.94
CA ASP A 89 -1.44 7.56 6.84
C ASP A 89 -0.61 8.43 5.92
N LEU A 90 0.36 9.17 6.46
CA LEU A 90 1.26 9.98 5.67
C LEU A 90 2.11 9.12 4.73
N ASP A 91 2.60 7.99 5.24
CA ASP A 91 3.35 7.04 4.42
C ASP A 91 2.47 6.41 3.35
N ARG A 92 1.21 6.07 3.68
CA ARG A 92 0.26 5.54 2.71
C ARG A 92 0.01 6.53 1.58
N GLN A 93 -0.13 7.80 1.91
CA GLN A 93 -0.32 8.86 0.92
C GLN A 93 0.91 9.01 0.03
N ALA A 94 2.11 8.94 0.62
CA ALA A 94 3.35 9.01 -0.15
C ALA A 94 3.48 7.85 -1.14
N ILE A 95 3.09 6.65 -0.72
CA ILE A 95 3.08 5.48 -1.60
C ILE A 95 2.09 5.69 -2.76
N LEU A 96 0.90 6.19 -2.45
CA LEU A 96 -0.12 6.46 -3.46
C LEU A 96 0.36 7.48 -4.50
N LEU A 97 1.15 8.47 -4.08
CA LEU A 97 1.65 9.52 -4.95
C LEU A 97 2.89 9.14 -5.76
N SER A 98 3.50 7.99 -5.47
CA SER A 98 4.73 7.56 -6.16
C SER A 98 4.45 7.26 -7.63
N ASP A 99 5.29 7.79 -8.51
CA ASP A 99 5.04 7.76 -9.95
C ASP A 99 5.29 6.40 -10.61
N ASP A 100 6.22 5.60 -10.07
CA ASP A 100 6.49 4.31 -10.68
C ASP A 100 6.50 3.19 -9.64
N PRO A 101 6.28 1.95 -10.09
CA PRO A 101 6.17 0.80 -9.18
C PRO A 101 7.43 0.52 -8.37
N ALA A 102 8.61 0.72 -8.94
CA ALA A 102 9.88 0.50 -8.22
C ALA A 102 10.07 1.54 -7.11
N GLY A 103 9.85 2.81 -7.42
CA GLY A 103 9.93 3.89 -6.44
C GLY A 103 8.88 3.74 -5.35
N ARG A 104 7.72 3.24 -5.72
CA ARG A 104 6.63 2.96 -4.79
C ARG A 104 7.03 1.88 -3.78
N LEU A 105 7.64 0.80 -4.25
CA LEU A 105 8.12 -0.25 -3.36
C LEU A 105 9.23 0.24 -2.45
N GLU A 106 10.13 1.07 -2.97
CA GLU A 106 11.18 1.69 -2.17
C GLU A 106 10.59 2.59 -1.08
N ARG A 107 9.56 3.36 -1.41
CA ARG A 107 8.87 4.20 -0.44
C ARG A 107 8.19 3.35 0.64
N PHE A 108 7.58 2.23 0.26
CA PHE A 108 7.03 1.26 1.20
C PHE A 108 8.13 0.70 2.11
N SER A 109 9.27 0.33 1.54
CA SER A 109 10.40 -0.19 2.32
C SER A 109 10.86 0.79 3.39
N GLN A 110 10.88 2.08 3.08
CA GLN A 110 11.21 3.14 4.01
C GLN A 110 10.19 3.19 5.15
N ALA A 111 8.90 3.17 4.82
CA ALA A 111 7.83 3.19 5.81
C ALA A 111 7.88 1.96 6.73
N LEU A 112 8.21 0.80 6.16
CA LEU A 112 8.35 -0.42 6.93
C LEU A 112 9.54 -0.35 7.88
N SER A 113 10.64 0.27 7.47
CA SER A 113 11.80 0.48 8.34
C SER A 113 11.43 1.36 9.53
N ASP A 114 10.64 2.40 9.32
CA ASP A 114 10.17 3.26 10.41
C ASP A 114 9.30 2.47 11.38
N LEU A 115 8.43 1.62 10.87
CA LEU A 115 7.60 0.77 11.71
C LEU A 115 8.44 -0.23 12.51
N GLU A 116 9.43 -0.85 11.88
CA GLU A 116 10.34 -1.77 12.55
C GLU A 116 11.07 -1.08 13.70
N ALA A 117 11.49 0.16 13.49
CA ALA A 117 12.16 0.93 14.54
C ALA A 117 11.24 1.19 15.75
N VAL A 118 9.97 1.50 15.47
CA VAL A 118 8.98 1.69 16.54
C VAL A 118 8.77 0.39 17.33
N LEU A 119 8.69 -0.74 16.64
CA LEU A 119 8.52 -2.04 17.30
C LEU A 119 9.73 -2.41 18.16
N GLU A 120 10.92 -2.16 17.67
CA GLU A 120 12.15 -2.39 18.43
C GLU A 120 12.18 -1.53 19.70
N PHE A 121 11.77 -0.28 19.59
CA PHE A 121 11.72 0.61 20.73
C PHE A 121 10.75 0.11 21.80
N ARG A 122 9.59 -0.41 21.40
CA ARG A 122 8.59 -0.95 22.32
C ARG A 122 9.05 -2.25 22.99
N GLU A 123 9.80 -3.07 22.27
CA GLU A 123 10.30 -4.35 22.78
C GLU A 123 11.54 -4.17 23.65
N GLY A 124 12.26 -3.09 23.42
CA GLY A 124 13.45 -2.75 24.20
C GLY A 124 13.09 -2.05 25.49
#